data_309a66daf96c1965b632e84df9a22486
#
_entry.id   309a66daf96c1965b632e84df9a22486
#
_cell.length_a   1.000
_cell.length_b   1.000
_cell.length_c   1.000
_cell.angle_alpha   90.00
_cell.angle_beta   90.00
_cell.angle_gamma   90.00
#
_symmetry.space_group_name_H-M   'P 1'
#
loop_
_entity.id
_entity.type
_entity.pdbx_description
1 polymer ?
#
loop_
_entity_poly.entity_id
_entity_poly.type
_entity_poly.pdbx_seq_one_letter_code
_entity_poly.pdbx_strand_id
1 'polypeptide(L)'
;MAVVAMKQLLEAGVHFGHQTRRWDPRMAEYIFQARNGIHIIDLQKASKKIDEAYEFIKEQVEEGKTVLFVGTKKQAQECMKEAAIKSGMYYVDQRWLGGMLTNFDTIQKRIQRLKELETMEQDGTFDVLPKKEVIILKKEMEKLEKNLGGIKDMNELPGVIFLVDPKKERIAVLEAKKLGIPTVGIVDTNCNPEDLDYPIPGNDDAIRAVKLIADVMANAVIEGKQGESFETVEEQDVSEEAESMEQVVSESEEKVEE
;
A
#
# COMPACT_ATOMS: atom_id res chain seq x y z
N MET A 1 15.63 -7.33 14.18
CA MET A 1 16.40 -7.78 12.96
C MET A 1 15.97 -6.87 11.83
N ALA A 2 16.86 -6.57 10.86
CA ALA A 2 16.44 -5.78 9.70
C ALA A 2 15.37 -6.55 8.91
N VAL A 3 14.25 -5.91 8.58
CA VAL A 3 13.14 -6.50 7.83
C VAL A 3 13.56 -6.87 6.41
N VAL A 4 14.52 -6.11 5.85
CA VAL A 4 15.07 -6.34 4.50
C VAL A 4 16.58 -6.47 4.55
N ALA A 5 17.13 -7.52 3.91
CA ALA A 5 18.56 -7.68 3.81
C ALA A 5 19.19 -6.59 2.92
N MET A 6 20.34 -6.04 3.32
CA MET A 6 21.09 -5.03 2.57
C MET A 6 21.37 -5.45 1.11
N LYS A 7 21.61 -6.75 0.89
CA LYS A 7 21.82 -7.33 -0.43
C LYS A 7 20.60 -7.16 -1.34
N GLN A 8 19.39 -7.36 -0.82
CA GLN A 8 18.14 -7.20 -1.58
C GLN A 8 17.94 -5.74 -1.98
N LEU A 9 18.21 -4.78 -1.08
CA LEU A 9 18.15 -3.35 -1.38
C LEU A 9 19.11 -2.95 -2.49
N LEU A 10 20.33 -3.51 -2.47
CA LEU A 10 21.34 -3.26 -3.50
C LEU A 10 20.93 -3.84 -4.85
N GLU A 11 20.46 -5.08 -4.90
CA GLU A 11 20.02 -5.78 -6.12
C GLU A 11 18.77 -5.15 -6.73
N ALA A 12 17.86 -4.64 -5.92
CA ALA A 12 16.69 -3.90 -6.36
C ALA A 12 17.04 -2.49 -6.88
N GLY A 13 18.24 -1.98 -6.61
CA GLY A 13 18.68 -0.66 -7.05
C GLY A 13 18.09 0.50 -6.23
N VAL A 14 17.75 0.27 -4.97
CA VAL A 14 17.22 1.29 -4.05
C VAL A 14 18.20 2.44 -3.82
N HIS A 15 19.50 2.16 -3.92
CA HIS A 15 20.58 3.11 -3.68
C HIS A 15 20.78 4.17 -4.79
N PHE A 16 20.19 4.00 -5.96
CA PHE A 16 20.30 5.01 -7.02
C PHE A 16 19.31 6.15 -6.79
N GLY A 17 19.83 7.35 -6.68
CA GLY A 17 19.02 8.57 -6.65
C GLY A 17 19.01 9.28 -7.99
N HIS A 18 18.53 10.51 -7.98
CA HIS A 18 18.48 11.39 -9.14
C HIS A 18 19.83 12.05 -9.47
N GLN A 19 19.88 12.70 -10.61
CA GLN A 19 21.03 13.52 -11.04
C GLN A 19 21.34 14.60 -10.01
N THR A 20 22.64 14.85 -9.75
CA THR A 20 23.14 15.82 -8.76
C THR A 20 22.54 17.21 -8.89
N ARG A 21 22.23 17.68 -10.11
CA ARG A 21 21.62 18.99 -10.37
C ARG A 21 20.14 19.11 -9.94
N ARG A 22 19.47 17.98 -9.63
CA ARG A 22 18.03 17.93 -9.30
C ARG A 22 17.77 17.63 -7.83
N TRP A 23 18.77 17.56 -7.02
CA TRP A 23 18.65 17.16 -5.64
C TRP A 23 18.02 18.22 -4.73
N ASP A 24 17.46 17.79 -3.61
CA ASP A 24 17.04 18.68 -2.53
C ASP A 24 18.12 18.69 -1.43
N PRO A 25 18.61 19.87 -0.97
CA PRO A 25 19.64 19.95 0.08
C PRO A 25 19.26 19.25 1.39
N ARG A 26 17.97 19.14 1.71
CA ARG A 26 17.48 18.45 2.92
C ARG A 26 17.70 16.95 2.88
N MET A 27 17.90 16.37 1.68
CA MET A 27 18.28 14.97 1.52
C MET A 27 19.76 14.69 1.77
N ALA A 28 20.57 15.72 2.09
CA ALA A 28 22.03 15.58 2.27
C ALA A 28 22.39 14.49 3.31
N GLU A 29 21.62 14.36 4.37
CA GLU A 29 21.86 13.33 5.41
C GLU A 29 21.70 11.89 4.91
N TYR A 30 20.86 11.66 3.88
CA TYR A 30 20.59 10.33 3.30
C TYR A 30 21.47 10.00 2.10
N ILE A 31 22.29 10.96 1.64
CA ILE A 31 23.18 10.77 0.50
C ILE A 31 24.54 10.28 1.00
N PHE A 32 24.99 9.12 0.51
CA PHE A 32 26.31 8.57 0.80
C PHE A 32 27.40 9.29 0.00
N GLN A 33 27.22 9.41 -1.32
CA GLN A 33 28.17 10.07 -2.23
C GLN A 33 27.51 10.41 -3.56
N ALA A 34 28.20 11.16 -4.40
CA ALA A 34 27.85 11.36 -5.82
C ALA A 34 28.82 10.56 -6.71
N ARG A 35 28.30 9.81 -7.68
CA ARG A 35 29.11 9.06 -8.65
C ARG A 35 28.49 9.22 -10.05
N ASN A 36 29.31 9.55 -11.03
CA ASN A 36 28.88 9.75 -12.43
C ASN A 36 27.71 10.75 -12.58
N GLY A 37 27.67 11.80 -11.75
CA GLY A 37 26.61 12.80 -11.81
C GLY A 37 25.26 12.36 -11.21
N ILE A 38 25.22 11.22 -10.49
CA ILE A 38 24.05 10.68 -9.80
C ILE A 38 24.36 10.57 -8.32
N HIS A 39 23.41 10.92 -7.46
CA HIS A 39 23.52 10.69 -6.02
C HIS A 39 23.30 9.21 -5.68
N ILE A 40 24.08 8.71 -4.75
CA ILE A 40 23.94 7.38 -4.18
C ILE A 40 23.36 7.53 -2.77
N ILE A 41 22.24 6.88 -2.52
CA ILE A 41 21.55 6.88 -1.23
C ILE A 41 22.26 5.92 -0.28
N ASP A 42 22.37 6.30 0.98
CA ASP A 42 22.92 5.50 2.06
C ASP A 42 21.94 4.37 2.44
N LEU A 43 22.28 3.14 2.04
CA LEU A 43 21.44 1.97 2.31
C LEU A 43 21.34 1.60 3.79
N GLN A 44 22.34 1.96 4.61
CA GLN A 44 22.27 1.70 6.05
C GLN A 44 21.19 2.54 6.71
N LYS A 45 21.09 3.82 6.31
CA LYS A 45 20.04 4.72 6.76
C LYS A 45 18.68 4.34 6.17
N ALA A 46 18.66 3.96 4.88
CA ALA A 46 17.44 3.47 4.23
C ALA A 46 16.85 2.25 4.94
N SER A 47 17.69 1.24 5.27
CA SER A 47 17.25 0.05 6.01
C SER A 47 16.63 0.39 7.35
N LYS A 48 17.26 1.29 8.13
CA LYS A 48 16.69 1.72 9.43
C LYS A 48 15.34 2.42 9.27
N LYS A 49 15.22 3.27 8.24
CA LYS A 49 13.95 3.96 7.96
C LYS A 49 12.86 3.03 7.43
N ILE A 50 13.23 1.97 6.73
CA ILE A 50 12.31 0.89 6.36
C ILE A 50 11.82 0.16 7.61
N ASP A 51 12.72 -0.20 8.53
CA ASP A 51 12.36 -0.88 9.77
C ASP A 51 11.43 0.00 10.64
N GLU A 52 11.74 1.31 10.79
CA GLU A 52 10.88 2.27 11.50
C GLU A 52 9.48 2.39 10.87
N ALA A 53 9.42 2.47 9.54
CA ALA A 53 8.15 2.57 8.81
C ALA A 53 7.33 1.28 8.88
N TYR A 54 8.01 0.13 8.85
CA TYR A 54 7.40 -1.19 8.99
C TYR A 54 6.69 -1.35 10.33
N GLU A 55 7.43 -1.12 11.42
CA GLU A 55 6.87 -1.20 12.79
C GLU A 55 5.70 -0.22 12.97
N PHE A 56 5.85 1.01 12.48
CA PHE A 56 4.77 2.00 12.55
C PHE A 56 3.51 1.55 11.83
N ILE A 57 3.62 1.06 10.56
CA ILE A 57 2.45 0.59 9.81
C ILE A 57 1.80 -0.60 10.52
N LYS A 58 2.62 -1.53 11.02
CA LYS A 58 2.14 -2.69 11.77
C LYS A 58 1.33 -2.27 12.99
N GLU A 59 1.88 -1.39 13.84
CA GLU A 59 1.19 -0.86 15.03
C GLU A 59 -0.15 -0.18 14.66
N GLN A 60 -0.17 0.62 13.58
CA GLN A 60 -1.39 1.30 13.17
C GLN A 60 -2.47 0.32 12.66
N VAL A 61 -2.06 -0.77 12.05
CA VAL A 61 -2.97 -1.82 11.58
C VAL A 61 -3.46 -2.67 12.76
N GLU A 62 -2.62 -2.98 13.74
CA GLU A 62 -3.02 -3.62 15.01
C GLU A 62 -4.08 -2.80 15.78
N GLU A 63 -4.05 -1.45 15.65
CA GLU A 63 -5.10 -0.57 16.16
C GLU A 63 -6.39 -0.55 15.31
N GLY A 64 -6.49 -1.40 14.29
CA GLY A 64 -7.65 -1.48 13.39
C GLY A 64 -7.70 -0.41 12.29
N LYS A 65 -6.63 0.35 12.09
CA LYS A 65 -6.58 1.40 11.07
C LYS A 65 -6.26 0.84 9.69
N THR A 66 -6.80 1.48 8.65
CA THR A 66 -6.56 1.12 7.26
C THR A 66 -5.42 1.92 6.63
N VAL A 67 -4.74 1.32 5.65
CA VAL A 67 -3.65 1.94 4.90
C VAL A 67 -4.09 2.23 3.48
N LEU A 68 -3.82 3.46 3.00
CA LEU A 68 -4.04 3.85 1.61
C LEU A 68 -2.71 3.90 0.86
N PHE A 69 -2.55 3.03 -0.14
CA PHE A 69 -1.39 2.99 -1.01
C PHE A 69 -1.55 3.98 -2.17
N VAL A 70 -0.63 4.94 -2.32
CA VAL A 70 -0.69 6.00 -3.34
C VAL A 70 0.53 5.97 -4.23
N GLY A 71 0.33 5.77 -5.53
CA GLY A 71 1.43 5.75 -6.49
C GLY A 71 0.96 6.02 -7.91
N THR A 72 0.91 7.30 -8.32
CA THR A 72 0.47 7.68 -9.67
C THR A 72 1.61 7.70 -10.69
N LYS A 73 2.86 7.48 -10.26
CA LYS A 73 4.01 7.36 -11.14
C LYS A 73 3.93 6.04 -11.92
N LYS A 74 4.21 6.06 -13.22
CA LYS A 74 4.11 4.86 -14.08
C LYS A 74 4.87 3.65 -13.53
N GLN A 75 6.01 3.90 -12.90
CA GLN A 75 6.85 2.87 -12.28
C GLN A 75 6.27 2.30 -10.98
N ALA A 76 5.39 3.06 -10.33
CA ALA A 76 4.80 2.70 -9.03
C ALA A 76 3.37 2.13 -9.14
N GLN A 77 2.62 2.47 -10.20
CA GLN A 77 1.20 2.14 -10.35
C GLN A 77 0.89 0.67 -10.06
N GLU A 78 1.53 -0.22 -10.80
CA GLU A 78 1.30 -1.67 -10.69
C GLU A 78 1.72 -2.21 -9.31
N CYS A 79 2.92 -1.82 -8.85
CA CYS A 79 3.47 -2.27 -7.58
C CYS A 79 2.59 -1.86 -6.39
N MET A 80 2.09 -0.63 -6.38
CA MET A 80 1.23 -0.12 -5.32
C MET A 80 -0.14 -0.80 -5.32
N LYS A 81 -0.69 -1.03 -6.50
CA LYS A 81 -1.94 -1.78 -6.67
C LYS A 81 -1.80 -3.24 -6.19
N GLU A 82 -0.74 -3.95 -6.64
CA GLU A 82 -0.47 -5.34 -6.22
C GLU A 82 -0.29 -5.43 -4.69
N ALA A 83 0.50 -4.52 -4.09
CA ALA A 83 0.73 -4.47 -2.66
C ALA A 83 -0.56 -4.24 -1.86
N ALA A 84 -1.41 -3.30 -2.30
CA ALA A 84 -2.69 -3.02 -1.68
C ALA A 84 -3.66 -4.20 -1.77
N ILE A 85 -3.78 -4.83 -2.94
CA ILE A 85 -4.64 -6.02 -3.13
C ILE A 85 -4.14 -7.18 -2.25
N LYS A 86 -2.83 -7.44 -2.23
CA LYS A 86 -2.20 -8.50 -1.42
C LYS A 86 -2.51 -8.33 0.07
N SER A 87 -2.50 -7.09 0.57
CA SER A 87 -2.75 -6.77 1.98
C SER A 87 -4.23 -6.52 2.30
N GLY A 88 -5.13 -6.55 1.29
CA GLY A 88 -6.55 -6.22 1.45
C GLY A 88 -6.77 -4.79 1.91
N MET A 89 -5.99 -3.85 1.36
CA MET A 89 -6.05 -2.41 1.62
C MET A 89 -6.41 -1.62 0.36
N TYR A 90 -6.56 -0.30 0.50
CA TYR A 90 -6.99 0.59 -0.57
C TYR A 90 -5.82 1.16 -1.36
N TYR A 91 -6.08 1.57 -2.63
CA TYR A 91 -5.03 2.16 -3.46
C TYR A 91 -5.54 3.27 -4.38
N VAL A 92 -4.61 4.15 -4.77
CA VAL A 92 -4.79 5.16 -5.83
C VAL A 92 -3.58 5.06 -6.76
N ASP A 93 -3.81 4.51 -7.96
CA ASP A 93 -2.74 4.20 -8.93
C ASP A 93 -2.73 5.14 -10.15
N GLN A 94 -3.83 5.83 -10.47
CA GLN A 94 -3.91 6.64 -11.70
C GLN A 94 -3.67 8.13 -11.44
N ARG A 95 -4.55 8.78 -10.72
CA ARG A 95 -4.47 10.20 -10.44
C ARG A 95 -5.11 10.53 -9.09
N TRP A 96 -4.37 11.25 -8.26
CA TRP A 96 -4.97 11.84 -7.07
C TRP A 96 -5.95 12.94 -7.46
N LEU A 97 -7.19 12.81 -7.07
CA LEU A 97 -8.20 13.84 -7.26
C LEU A 97 -8.15 14.80 -6.06
N GLY A 98 -7.96 16.09 -6.33
CA GLY A 98 -7.96 17.08 -5.25
C GLY A 98 -9.25 17.03 -4.44
N GLY A 99 -9.12 16.99 -3.11
CA GLY A 99 -10.23 16.81 -2.19
C GLY A 99 -10.57 15.33 -1.89
N MET A 100 -9.73 14.38 -2.30
CA MET A 100 -10.01 12.96 -2.09
C MET A 100 -10.17 12.60 -0.61
N LEU A 101 -9.44 13.26 0.27
CA LEU A 101 -9.58 13.12 1.72
C LEU A 101 -10.33 14.30 2.33
N THR A 102 -9.96 15.54 1.97
CA THR A 102 -10.54 16.75 2.58
C THR A 102 -11.98 17.02 2.16
N ASN A 103 -12.46 16.41 1.09
CA ASN A 103 -13.85 16.46 0.62
C ASN A 103 -14.40 15.04 0.38
N PHE A 104 -14.19 14.18 1.37
CA PHE A 104 -14.47 12.75 1.31
C PHE A 104 -15.96 12.47 1.00
N ASP A 105 -16.88 13.22 1.57
CA ASP A 105 -18.34 13.09 1.30
C ASP A 105 -18.67 13.22 -0.21
N THR A 106 -17.98 14.12 -0.90
CA THR A 106 -18.18 14.27 -2.35
C THR A 106 -17.59 13.10 -3.12
N ILE A 107 -16.46 12.57 -2.67
CA ILE A 107 -15.85 11.35 -3.25
C ILE A 107 -16.76 10.16 -3.03
N GLN A 108 -17.33 9.98 -1.84
CA GLN A 108 -18.31 8.92 -1.54
C GLN A 108 -19.53 8.98 -2.47
N LYS A 109 -20.06 10.18 -2.75
CA LYS A 109 -21.14 10.33 -3.74
C LYS A 109 -20.72 9.90 -5.15
N ARG A 110 -19.46 10.09 -5.54
CA ARG A 110 -18.95 9.62 -6.83
C ARG A 110 -18.75 8.11 -6.86
N ILE A 111 -18.32 7.52 -5.75
CA ILE A 111 -18.23 6.07 -5.57
C ILE A 111 -19.63 5.45 -5.62
N GLN A 112 -20.61 6.06 -4.95
CA GLN A 112 -21.99 5.61 -5.02
C GLN A 112 -22.51 5.65 -6.47
N ARG A 113 -22.19 6.71 -7.21
CA ARG A 113 -22.56 6.80 -8.64
C ARG A 113 -21.91 5.70 -9.48
N LEU A 114 -20.66 5.32 -9.17
CA LEU A 114 -19.99 4.19 -9.82
C LEU A 114 -20.75 2.88 -9.54
N LYS A 115 -21.08 2.61 -8.28
CA LYS A 115 -21.85 1.42 -7.87
C LYS A 115 -23.24 1.37 -8.53
N GLU A 116 -23.91 2.51 -8.68
CA GLU A 116 -25.18 2.61 -9.43
C GLU A 116 -25.02 2.22 -10.90
N LEU A 117 -23.98 2.74 -11.57
CA LEU A 117 -23.74 2.43 -12.99
C LEU A 117 -23.41 0.95 -13.21
N GLU A 118 -22.67 0.34 -12.31
CA GLU A 118 -22.38 -1.11 -12.34
C GLU A 118 -23.67 -1.93 -12.14
N THR A 119 -24.51 -1.53 -11.20
CA THR A 119 -25.80 -2.18 -10.98
C THR A 119 -26.68 -2.07 -12.23
N MET A 120 -26.74 -0.89 -12.86
CA MET A 120 -27.48 -0.69 -14.11
C MET A 120 -26.95 -1.56 -15.26
N GLU A 121 -25.65 -1.84 -15.31
CA GLU A 121 -25.09 -2.74 -16.31
C GLU A 121 -25.46 -4.22 -16.02
N GLN A 122 -25.43 -4.63 -14.74
CA GLN A 122 -25.78 -5.99 -14.31
C GLN A 122 -27.28 -6.28 -14.47
N ASP A 123 -28.13 -5.32 -14.18
CA ASP A 123 -29.59 -5.46 -14.27
C ASP A 123 -30.13 -5.38 -15.71
N GLY A 124 -29.26 -5.20 -16.71
CA GLY A 124 -29.66 -5.08 -18.10
C GLY A 124 -30.36 -3.74 -18.45
N THR A 125 -30.33 -2.75 -17.56
CA THR A 125 -30.92 -1.41 -17.80
C THR A 125 -30.31 -0.75 -19.04
N PHE A 126 -29.05 -1.03 -19.35
CA PHE A 126 -28.38 -0.51 -20.56
C PHE A 126 -28.97 -1.05 -21.86
N ASP A 127 -29.64 -2.20 -21.86
CA ASP A 127 -30.27 -2.79 -23.05
C ASP A 127 -31.57 -2.05 -23.46
N VAL A 128 -32.21 -1.38 -22.51
CA VAL A 128 -33.45 -0.62 -22.72
C VAL A 128 -33.16 0.84 -23.14
N LEU A 129 -31.97 1.36 -22.86
CA LEU A 129 -31.60 2.74 -23.14
C LEU A 129 -31.15 2.96 -24.59
N PRO A 130 -31.29 4.17 -25.15
CA PRO A 130 -30.73 4.51 -26.44
C PRO A 130 -29.22 4.30 -26.48
N LYS A 131 -28.69 3.70 -27.56
CA LYS A 131 -27.25 3.41 -27.74
C LYS A 131 -26.33 4.60 -27.44
N LYS A 132 -26.76 5.81 -27.74
CA LYS A 132 -25.98 7.03 -27.50
C LYS A 132 -25.82 7.33 -26.01
N GLU A 133 -26.83 7.10 -25.23
CA GLU A 133 -26.82 7.27 -23.76
C GLU A 133 -25.96 6.20 -23.10
N VAL A 134 -26.12 4.94 -23.51
CA VAL A 134 -25.27 3.84 -23.00
C VAL A 134 -23.77 4.12 -23.19
N ILE A 135 -23.39 4.65 -24.36
CA ILE A 135 -21.97 5.00 -24.62
C ILE A 135 -21.48 6.09 -23.65
N ILE A 136 -22.32 7.05 -23.29
CA ILE A 136 -21.96 8.13 -22.36
C ILE A 136 -21.82 7.57 -20.95
N LEU A 137 -22.78 6.74 -20.50
CA LEU A 137 -22.76 6.12 -19.16
C LEU A 137 -21.57 5.16 -18.99
N LYS A 138 -21.25 4.34 -20.01
CA LYS A 138 -20.08 3.46 -19.99
C LYS A 138 -18.76 4.24 -19.91
N LYS A 139 -18.62 5.34 -20.64
CA LYS A 139 -17.44 6.23 -20.53
C LYS A 139 -17.35 6.90 -19.15
N GLU A 140 -18.48 7.27 -18.54
CA GLU A 140 -18.50 7.77 -17.18
C GLU A 140 -18.03 6.71 -16.20
N MET A 141 -18.58 5.50 -16.29
CA MET A 141 -18.22 4.34 -15.46
C MET A 141 -16.72 4.00 -15.56
N GLU A 142 -16.19 3.86 -16.78
CA GLU A 142 -14.76 3.60 -17.00
C GLU A 142 -13.86 4.67 -16.37
N LYS A 143 -14.26 5.94 -16.46
CA LYS A 143 -13.51 7.05 -15.88
C LYS A 143 -13.57 7.05 -14.36
N LEU A 144 -14.70 6.71 -13.76
CA LEU A 144 -14.87 6.59 -12.32
C LEU A 144 -14.10 5.40 -11.79
N GLU A 145 -14.25 4.24 -12.42
CA GLU A 145 -13.53 3.01 -12.07
C GLU A 145 -12.02 3.20 -12.13
N LYS A 146 -11.52 3.80 -13.19
CA LYS A 146 -10.10 4.10 -13.35
C LYS A 146 -9.51 4.94 -12.23
N ASN A 147 -10.25 5.92 -11.68
CA ASN A 147 -9.72 6.85 -10.69
C ASN A 147 -10.12 6.52 -9.25
N LEU A 148 -11.22 5.82 -9.04
CA LEU A 148 -11.81 5.55 -7.73
C LEU A 148 -11.94 4.06 -7.42
N GLY A 149 -11.68 3.17 -8.37
CA GLY A 149 -11.86 1.72 -8.20
C GLY A 149 -11.09 1.17 -7.01
N GLY A 150 -9.86 1.65 -6.77
CA GLY A 150 -9.04 1.21 -5.64
C GLY A 150 -9.51 1.68 -4.26
N ILE A 151 -10.44 2.64 -4.19
CA ILE A 151 -11.04 3.14 -2.94
C ILE A 151 -12.55 2.92 -2.87
N LYS A 152 -13.09 2.06 -3.73
CA LYS A 152 -14.53 1.79 -3.86
C LYS A 152 -15.18 1.31 -2.57
N ASP A 153 -14.46 0.53 -1.79
CA ASP A 153 -14.94 -0.06 -0.54
C ASP A 153 -14.43 0.68 0.71
N MET A 154 -13.73 1.81 0.52
CA MET A 154 -13.26 2.65 1.59
C MET A 154 -14.41 3.52 2.12
N ASN A 155 -15.00 3.13 3.26
CA ASN A 155 -16.12 3.84 3.88
C ASN A 155 -15.68 4.94 4.84
N GLU A 156 -14.46 4.87 5.35
CA GLU A 156 -13.87 5.80 6.31
C GLU A 156 -12.53 6.32 5.81
N LEU A 157 -12.05 7.43 6.38
CA LEU A 157 -10.73 7.95 6.07
C LEU A 157 -9.64 6.96 6.49
N PRO A 158 -8.56 6.81 5.69
CA PRO A 158 -7.47 5.92 6.04
C PRO A 158 -6.72 6.43 7.28
N GLY A 159 -6.24 5.51 8.10
CA GLY A 159 -5.41 5.85 9.26
C GLY A 159 -3.97 6.18 8.90
N VAL A 160 -3.47 5.63 7.78
CA VAL A 160 -2.11 5.87 7.28
C VAL A 160 -2.12 5.98 5.75
N ILE A 161 -1.26 6.83 5.21
CA ILE A 161 -1.02 6.90 3.76
C ILE A 161 0.41 6.46 3.48
N PHE A 162 0.57 5.43 2.63
CA PHE A 162 1.86 5.04 2.07
C PHE A 162 1.96 5.53 0.62
N LEU A 163 2.98 6.34 0.31
CA LEU A 163 3.09 6.97 -1.01
C LEU A 163 4.50 6.88 -1.63
N VAL A 164 4.56 7.05 -2.95
CA VAL A 164 5.79 7.09 -3.74
C VAL A 164 5.92 8.45 -4.40
N ASP A 165 7.07 9.11 -4.26
CA ASP A 165 7.35 10.44 -4.80
C ASP A 165 6.45 11.54 -4.20
N PRO A 166 6.73 12.01 -2.97
CA PRO A 166 5.93 13.05 -2.31
C PRO A 166 5.87 14.37 -3.10
N LYS A 167 6.83 14.63 -3.96
CA LYS A 167 6.83 15.82 -4.82
C LYS A 167 5.75 15.75 -5.88
N LYS A 168 5.52 14.57 -6.45
CA LYS A 168 4.45 14.32 -7.41
C LYS A 168 3.10 14.24 -6.73
N GLU A 169 3.03 13.56 -5.60
CA GLU A 169 1.82 13.37 -4.80
C GLU A 169 1.60 14.49 -3.76
N ARG A 170 2.11 15.70 -4.04
CA ARG A 170 2.08 16.84 -3.11
C ARG A 170 0.67 17.16 -2.59
N ILE A 171 -0.36 17.00 -3.43
CA ILE A 171 -1.74 17.28 -3.01
C ILE A 171 -2.18 16.28 -1.95
N ALA A 172 -1.86 14.98 -2.14
CA ALA A 172 -2.15 13.93 -1.16
C ALA A 172 -1.47 14.22 0.19
N VAL A 173 -0.19 14.58 0.16
CA VAL A 173 0.59 14.95 1.36
C VAL A 173 -0.03 16.14 2.09
N LEU A 174 -0.42 17.19 1.37
CA LEU A 174 -1.04 18.39 1.97
C LEU A 174 -2.42 18.08 2.57
N GLU A 175 -3.21 17.24 1.92
CA GLU A 175 -4.51 16.81 2.45
C GLU A 175 -4.35 15.94 3.69
N ALA A 176 -3.40 15.00 3.69
CA ALA A 176 -3.07 14.17 4.84
C ALA A 176 -2.65 15.02 6.06
N LYS A 177 -1.71 15.94 5.86
CA LYS A 177 -1.27 16.89 6.90
C LYS A 177 -2.41 17.72 7.47
N LYS A 178 -3.34 18.18 6.62
CA LYS A 178 -4.51 18.96 7.05
C LYS A 178 -5.45 18.15 7.95
N LEU A 179 -5.55 16.85 7.73
CA LEU A 179 -6.41 15.94 8.49
C LEU A 179 -5.70 15.23 9.64
N GLY A 180 -4.39 15.45 9.80
CA GLY A 180 -3.57 14.76 10.80
C GLY A 180 -3.38 13.27 10.53
N ILE A 181 -3.48 12.85 9.25
CA ILE A 181 -3.25 11.46 8.85
C ILE A 181 -1.74 11.28 8.64
N PRO A 182 -1.09 10.36 9.36
CA PRO A 182 0.34 10.10 9.22
C PRO A 182 0.70 9.59 7.82
N THR A 183 1.86 10.04 7.36
CA THR A 183 2.36 9.76 6.01
C THR A 183 3.67 8.99 6.06
N VAL A 184 3.71 7.88 5.36
CA VAL A 184 4.89 7.03 5.12
C VAL A 184 5.19 7.07 3.63
N GLY A 185 6.45 7.06 3.20
CA GLY A 185 6.66 6.98 1.76
C GLY A 185 8.11 6.98 1.30
N ILE A 186 8.28 6.58 0.03
CA ILE A 186 9.56 6.53 -0.63
C ILE A 186 9.95 7.93 -1.08
N VAL A 187 11.13 8.37 -0.62
CA VAL A 187 11.69 9.71 -0.87
C VAL A 187 13.01 9.56 -1.62
N ASP A 188 13.04 10.02 -2.87
CA ASP A 188 14.28 10.10 -3.64
C ASP A 188 15.02 11.42 -3.38
N THR A 189 16.23 11.54 -3.86
CA THR A 189 17.15 12.67 -3.62
C THR A 189 16.65 14.03 -4.14
N ASN A 190 15.59 14.09 -4.95
CA ASN A 190 14.93 15.29 -5.48
C ASN A 190 13.74 15.78 -4.65
N CYS A 191 13.43 15.11 -3.55
CA CYS A 191 12.29 15.40 -2.69
C CYS A 191 12.72 15.93 -1.32
N ASN A 192 11.79 16.55 -0.60
CA ASN A 192 12.00 16.97 0.77
C ASN A 192 11.56 15.85 1.73
N PRO A 193 12.46 15.26 2.55
CA PRO A 193 12.09 14.23 3.50
C PRO A 193 11.16 14.72 4.63
N GLU A 194 11.22 16.02 4.99
CA GLU A 194 10.37 16.63 6.01
C GLU A 194 8.90 16.76 5.60
N ASP A 195 8.59 16.48 4.33
CA ASP A 195 7.20 16.45 3.86
C ASP A 195 6.44 15.23 4.36
N LEU A 196 7.13 14.19 4.82
CA LEU A 196 6.54 12.96 5.35
C LEU A 196 6.91 12.78 6.83
N ASP A 197 6.07 12.07 7.55
CA ASP A 197 6.31 11.70 8.95
C ASP A 197 7.33 10.55 9.05
N TYR A 198 7.23 9.58 8.12
CA TYR A 198 8.14 8.42 8.02
C TYR A 198 8.74 8.34 6.61
N PRO A 199 9.78 9.14 6.31
CA PRO A 199 10.45 9.10 5.01
C PRO A 199 11.34 7.86 4.89
N ILE A 200 11.19 7.13 3.78
CA ILE A 200 12.04 6.00 3.40
C ILE A 200 12.94 6.45 2.25
N PRO A 201 14.23 6.71 2.47
CA PRO A 201 15.15 7.09 1.41
C PRO A 201 15.30 5.95 0.39
N GLY A 202 14.98 6.21 -0.86
CA GLY A 202 15.03 5.17 -1.88
C GLY A 202 14.71 5.66 -3.29
N ASN A 203 15.04 4.84 -4.27
CA ASN A 203 14.78 5.10 -5.67
C ASN A 203 13.30 4.96 -6.01
N ASP A 204 12.68 6.02 -6.48
CA ASP A 204 11.28 6.05 -6.89
C ASP A 204 11.07 5.83 -8.40
N ASP A 205 12.15 5.71 -9.19
CA ASP A 205 12.14 5.48 -10.63
C ASP A 205 12.31 4.00 -11.01
N ALA A 206 12.93 3.20 -10.15
CA ALA A 206 13.18 1.79 -10.39
C ALA A 206 12.01 0.92 -9.92
N ILE A 207 11.30 0.27 -10.86
CA ILE A 207 10.18 -0.62 -10.56
C ILE A 207 10.52 -1.65 -9.48
N ARG A 208 11.73 -2.26 -9.54
CA ARG A 208 12.18 -3.26 -8.58
C ARG A 208 12.36 -2.69 -7.16
N ALA A 209 12.85 -1.45 -7.06
CA ALA A 209 13.03 -0.77 -5.78
C ALA A 209 11.68 -0.43 -5.15
N VAL A 210 10.77 0.16 -5.93
CA VAL A 210 9.41 0.47 -5.49
C VAL A 210 8.66 -0.80 -5.08
N LYS A 211 8.74 -1.86 -5.90
CA LYS A 211 8.08 -3.13 -5.61
C LYS A 211 8.59 -3.76 -4.31
N LEU A 212 9.91 -3.81 -4.11
CA LEU A 212 10.50 -4.36 -2.88
C LEU A 212 9.97 -3.63 -1.63
N ILE A 213 9.99 -2.30 -1.63
CA ILE A 213 9.56 -1.51 -0.47
C ILE A 213 8.03 -1.61 -0.30
N ALA A 214 7.25 -1.57 -1.38
CA ALA A 214 5.80 -1.73 -1.32
C ALA A 214 5.39 -3.12 -0.80
N ASP A 215 6.08 -4.19 -1.23
CA ASP A 215 5.86 -5.55 -0.71
C ASP A 215 6.18 -5.66 0.78
N VAL A 216 7.23 -4.98 1.25
CA VAL A 216 7.59 -4.92 2.67
C VAL A 216 6.50 -4.23 3.48
N MET A 217 5.99 -3.09 3.01
CA MET A 217 4.89 -2.37 3.70
C MET A 217 3.59 -3.19 3.66
N ALA A 218 3.31 -3.91 2.57
CA ALA A 218 2.18 -4.82 2.50
C ALA A 218 2.31 -5.99 3.50
N ASN A 219 3.53 -6.51 3.70
CA ASN A 219 3.78 -7.54 4.71
C ASN A 219 3.59 -7.00 6.14
N ALA A 220 3.98 -5.74 6.42
CA ALA A 220 3.69 -5.08 7.70
C ALA A 220 2.18 -5.04 7.99
N VAL A 221 1.38 -4.72 6.96
CA VAL A 221 -0.09 -4.71 7.06
C VAL A 221 -0.63 -6.12 7.33
N ILE A 222 -0.12 -7.13 6.62
CA ILE A 222 -0.56 -8.53 6.80
C ILE A 222 -0.21 -9.02 8.20
N GLU A 223 1.00 -8.72 8.67
CA GLU A 223 1.44 -9.10 10.02
C GLU A 223 0.63 -8.40 11.12
N GLY A 224 0.34 -7.10 10.96
CA GLY A 224 -0.53 -6.36 11.87
C GLY A 224 -1.97 -6.92 11.93
N LYS A 225 -2.52 -7.35 10.79
CA LYS A 225 -3.83 -8.03 10.75
C LYS A 225 -3.80 -9.42 11.39
N GLN A 226 -2.69 -10.15 11.28
CA GLN A 226 -2.53 -11.49 11.84
C GLN A 226 -2.29 -11.48 13.35
N GLY A 227 -1.86 -10.37 13.93
CA GLY A 227 -1.82 -10.17 15.39
C GLY A 227 -3.19 -10.39 16.05
N GLU A 228 -4.28 -10.10 15.35
CA GLU A 228 -5.64 -10.44 15.80
C GLU A 228 -6.06 -11.89 15.51
N SER A 229 -5.39 -12.60 14.57
CA SER A 229 -5.83 -13.93 14.10
C SER A 229 -4.93 -15.09 14.54
N PHE A 230 -3.69 -14.84 14.98
CA PHE A 230 -2.80 -15.90 15.47
C PHE A 230 -3.21 -16.43 16.83
N GLU A 231 -3.86 -15.64 17.69
CA GLU A 231 -4.43 -16.17 18.92
C GLU A 231 -5.62 -17.12 18.70
N THR A 232 -6.29 -17.02 17.53
CA THR A 232 -7.46 -17.87 17.21
C THR A 232 -7.15 -19.09 16.33
N VAL A 233 -6.06 -19.09 15.58
CA VAL A 233 -5.72 -20.21 14.66
C VAL A 233 -4.78 -21.22 15.33
N GLU A 234 -3.84 -20.77 16.19
CA GLU A 234 -3.00 -21.71 16.96
C GLU A 234 -3.81 -22.52 18.00
N GLU A 235 -4.90 -21.95 18.55
CA GLU A 235 -5.79 -22.70 19.46
C GLU A 235 -6.68 -23.73 18.73
N GLN A 236 -6.99 -23.52 17.43
CA GLN A 236 -7.79 -24.47 16.66
C GLN A 236 -6.97 -25.61 16.05
N ASP A 237 -5.78 -25.31 15.50
CA ASP A 237 -4.92 -26.36 14.91
C ASP A 237 -4.33 -27.29 15.97
N VAL A 238 -3.99 -26.76 17.16
CA VAL A 238 -3.51 -27.59 18.28
C VAL A 238 -4.61 -28.47 18.87
N SER A 239 -5.89 -28.03 18.85
CA SER A 239 -7.01 -28.82 19.33
C SER A 239 -7.42 -29.93 18.35
N GLU A 240 -7.37 -29.68 17.03
CA GLU A 240 -7.66 -30.68 16.02
C GLU A 240 -6.56 -31.74 15.89
N GLU A 241 -5.27 -31.37 16.04
CA GLU A 241 -4.17 -32.35 16.08
C GLU A 241 -4.18 -33.19 17.37
N ALA A 242 -4.54 -32.58 18.52
CA ALA A 242 -4.65 -33.32 19.77
C ALA A 242 -5.81 -34.32 19.77
N GLU A 243 -6.99 -33.97 19.27
CA GLU A 243 -8.13 -34.87 19.13
C GLU A 243 -7.88 -36.00 18.12
N SER A 244 -7.17 -35.72 17.03
CA SER A 244 -6.80 -36.74 16.04
C SER A 244 -5.74 -37.73 16.58
N MET A 245 -4.82 -37.28 17.44
CA MET A 245 -3.85 -38.15 18.09
C MET A 245 -4.49 -39.04 19.20
N GLU A 246 -5.42 -38.52 19.97
CA GLU A 246 -6.16 -39.34 20.96
C GLU A 246 -7.02 -40.44 20.31
N GLN A 247 -7.64 -40.17 19.16
CA GLN A 247 -8.40 -41.18 18.40
C GLN A 247 -7.51 -42.28 17.83
N VAL A 248 -6.32 -41.93 17.34
CA VAL A 248 -5.37 -42.93 16.79
C VAL A 248 -4.79 -43.81 17.89
N VAL A 249 -4.58 -43.26 19.09
CA VAL A 249 -4.07 -44.03 20.25
C VAL A 249 -5.15 -44.98 20.78
N SER A 250 -6.41 -44.55 20.90
CA SER A 250 -7.51 -45.39 21.34
C SER A 250 -7.83 -46.54 20.39
N GLU A 251 -7.77 -46.35 19.05
CA GLU A 251 -7.96 -47.41 18.04
C GLU A 251 -6.77 -48.40 17.99
N SER A 252 -5.57 -48.01 18.44
CA SER A 252 -4.42 -48.90 18.50
C SER A 252 -4.42 -49.78 19.77
N GLU A 253 -5.02 -49.32 20.87
CA GLU A 253 -5.17 -50.11 22.11
C GLU A 253 -6.28 -51.18 21.99
N GLU A 254 -7.38 -50.91 21.31
CA GLU A 254 -8.46 -51.94 21.07
C GLU A 254 -8.03 -53.11 20.16
N LYS A 255 -7.00 -52.91 19.31
CA LYS A 255 -6.50 -53.98 18.41
C LYS A 255 -5.44 -54.91 19.02
N VAL A 256 -5.04 -54.69 20.26
CA VAL A 256 -4.04 -55.49 20.99
C VAL A 256 -4.70 -56.40 22.02
N GLU A 257 -6.03 -56.25 22.31
CA GLU A 257 -6.79 -57.08 23.24
C GLU A 257 -7.71 -58.13 22.56
N GLU A 258 -7.68 -58.28 21.20
CA GLU A 258 -8.27 -59.42 20.48
C GLU A 258 -7.14 -60.33 19.95
#